data_d28b1d0741e1ea7775258db6257b19c5
#
_entry.id   d28b1d0741e1ea7775258db6257b19c5
#
_cell.length_a   1.000
_cell.length_b   1.000
_cell.length_c   1.000
_cell.angle_alpha   90.00
_cell.angle_beta   90.00
_cell.angle_gamma   90.00
#
_symmetry.space_group_name_H-M   'P 1'
#
loop_
_entity.id
_entity.type
_entity.pdbx_description
1 polymer ?
#
loop_
_entity_poly.entity_id
_entity_poly.type
_entity_poly.pdbx_seq_one_letter_code
_entity_poly.pdbx_strand_id
1 'polypeptide(L)'
;MNIDFNRPIILYMHAGSGNHGCEAIANTTVKYIAEQREKTGAEEDLPLILVTNSAAEDRKYSLGILEKKGLCTIVEERHIDRHFIPHVIYYLWRLVTRDKQSFLRYRYKDAFKEFDNAVGKANKRKGEKPLAISIGGDNYCYKSLVPDLILAHKVFIRRGFETILWGCSIEPKSLKDKKLVKDLAAYDLIYARESITYDALVDAGFNKDKLIFEKDPAFMLDTAKVPGINGSLPGNTVGINLSPMVQNLEKTPGITMKNYSNFIEFILRNTHQNIALIPHVVWKNNDDRKPLNELYEIHKYTGRVVMLADMPAEKLKGYISKCSFFVGARTHSTIAAYSSNVPTLVIGYSVKSKGIAKDLFGTYKEYVLPVQKLASENALVDAYMRIMKKQNTEAEAQGGIQ
;
A
#
# COMPACT_ATOMS: atom_id res chain seq x y z
N MET A 1 -23.56 0.48 -4.74
CA MET A 1 -24.15 -0.33 -3.63
C MET A 1 -23.38 0.05 -2.38
N ASN A 2 -24.05 0.57 -1.36
CA ASN A 2 -23.36 0.94 -0.11
C ASN A 2 -23.13 -0.31 0.73
N ILE A 3 -21.88 -0.53 1.16
CA ILE A 3 -21.58 -1.61 2.13
C ILE A 3 -22.21 -1.22 3.45
N ASP A 4 -22.95 -2.16 4.05
CA ASP A 4 -23.36 -2.01 5.44
C ASP A 4 -22.23 -2.45 6.37
N PHE A 5 -21.65 -1.49 7.09
CA PHE A 5 -20.60 -1.73 8.08
C PHE A 5 -21.15 -1.97 9.50
N ASN A 6 -22.48 -1.90 9.72
CA ASN A 6 -23.12 -2.14 11.01
C ASN A 6 -23.20 -3.64 11.34
N ARG A 7 -22.10 -4.35 11.16
CA ARG A 7 -21.97 -5.79 11.40
C ARG A 7 -20.53 -6.13 11.82
N PRO A 8 -20.29 -7.29 12.42
CA PRO A 8 -18.96 -7.75 12.78
C PRO A 8 -18.03 -7.86 11.55
N ILE A 9 -16.80 -7.36 11.67
CA ILE A 9 -15.85 -7.27 10.54
C ILE A 9 -14.50 -7.87 10.91
N ILE A 10 -13.91 -8.62 9.95
CA ILE A 10 -12.50 -9.01 9.97
C ILE A 10 -11.80 -8.41 8.75
N LEU A 11 -10.74 -7.63 9.00
CA LEU A 11 -9.77 -7.22 8.00
C LEU A 11 -8.64 -8.24 7.95
N TYR A 12 -8.27 -8.72 6.77
CA TYR A 12 -7.23 -9.74 6.62
C TYR A 12 -6.30 -9.43 5.45
N MET A 13 -5.20 -10.15 5.33
CA MET A 13 -4.13 -9.93 4.35
C MET A 13 -3.33 -8.63 4.58
N HIS A 14 -3.32 -8.10 5.78
CA HIS A 14 -2.41 -7.04 6.16
C HIS A 14 -1.01 -7.62 6.41
N ALA A 15 -0.03 -7.09 5.70
CA ALA A 15 1.33 -7.65 5.73
C ALA A 15 2.20 -7.10 6.88
N GLY A 16 1.75 -6.05 7.58
CA GLY A 16 2.45 -5.38 8.67
C GLY A 16 2.90 -3.95 8.33
N SER A 17 3.02 -3.12 9.36
CA SER A 17 3.26 -1.67 9.24
C SER A 17 4.71 -1.30 8.93
N GLY A 18 5.66 -2.21 8.97
CA GLY A 18 7.03 -1.97 8.46
C GLY A 18 7.08 -1.74 6.95
N ASN A 19 5.94 -1.98 6.27
CA ASN A 19 5.60 -1.37 5.00
C ASN A 19 4.55 -0.29 5.27
N HIS A 20 4.96 0.99 5.27
CA HIS A 20 4.06 2.11 5.55
C HIS A 20 2.93 2.27 4.53
N GLY A 21 3.03 1.64 3.37
CA GLY A 21 1.91 1.50 2.44
C GLY A 21 0.83 0.56 2.96
N CYS A 22 1.21 -0.58 3.54
CA CYS A 22 0.26 -1.49 4.19
C CYS A 22 -0.34 -0.83 5.45
N GLU A 23 0.47 -0.11 6.23
CA GLU A 23 0.01 0.71 7.35
C GLU A 23 -1.04 1.74 6.90
N ALA A 24 -0.76 2.48 5.83
CA ALA A 24 -1.67 3.49 5.29
C ALA A 24 -3.03 2.90 4.89
N ILE A 25 -3.04 1.78 4.15
CA ILE A 25 -4.29 1.10 3.77
C ILE A 25 -5.07 0.65 5.02
N ALA A 26 -4.41 -0.02 5.97
CA ALA A 26 -5.08 -0.53 7.17
C ALA A 26 -5.61 0.62 8.05
N ASN A 27 -4.79 1.66 8.26
CA ASN A 27 -5.17 2.84 9.04
C ASN A 27 -6.41 3.53 8.46
N THR A 28 -6.40 3.83 7.17
CA THR A 28 -7.51 4.50 6.49
C THR A 28 -8.76 3.63 6.43
N THR A 29 -8.61 2.31 6.23
CA THR A 29 -9.74 1.39 6.21
C THR A 29 -10.42 1.31 7.59
N VAL A 30 -9.64 1.20 8.68
CA VAL A 30 -10.18 1.19 10.05
C VAL A 30 -10.91 2.50 10.35
N LYS A 31 -10.30 3.66 10.05
CA LYS A 31 -10.94 4.96 10.25
C LYS A 31 -12.21 5.12 9.43
N TYR A 32 -12.16 4.73 8.16
CA TYR A 32 -13.32 4.80 7.27
C TYR A 32 -14.50 3.98 7.79
N ILE A 33 -14.27 2.73 8.23
CA ILE A 33 -15.30 1.88 8.81
C ILE A 33 -15.88 2.53 10.08
N ALA A 34 -15.03 3.05 10.97
CA ALA A 34 -15.46 3.73 12.17
C ALA A 34 -16.35 4.94 11.88
N GLU A 35 -15.94 5.80 10.94
CA GLU A 35 -16.73 6.96 10.49
C GLU A 35 -18.08 6.56 9.87
N GLN A 36 -18.12 5.47 9.08
CA GLN A 36 -19.38 4.99 8.50
C GLN A 36 -20.32 4.46 9.59
N ARG A 37 -19.79 3.76 10.57
CA ARG A 37 -20.55 3.28 11.74
C ARG A 37 -21.12 4.44 12.56
N GLU A 38 -20.34 5.47 12.84
CA GLU A 38 -20.78 6.67 13.54
C GLU A 38 -21.93 7.38 12.78
N LYS A 39 -21.77 7.59 11.46
CA LYS A 39 -22.80 8.21 10.61
C LYS A 39 -24.12 7.46 10.57
N THR A 40 -24.08 6.14 10.69
CA THR A 40 -25.27 5.28 10.63
C THR A 40 -25.84 4.95 11.99
N GLY A 41 -25.23 5.43 13.09
CA GLY A 41 -25.66 5.13 14.46
C GLY A 41 -25.52 3.66 14.82
N ALA A 42 -24.44 3.02 14.36
CA ALA A 42 -24.11 1.64 14.68
C ALA A 42 -23.94 1.43 16.19
N GLU A 43 -24.21 0.22 16.68
CA GLU A 43 -23.92 -0.17 18.06
C GLU A 43 -22.41 -0.02 18.32
N GLU A 44 -22.03 0.59 19.46
CA GLU A 44 -20.62 0.88 19.80
C GLU A 44 -19.75 -0.39 19.92
N ASP A 45 -20.34 -1.55 20.21
CA ASP A 45 -19.64 -2.80 20.52
C ASP A 45 -19.43 -3.74 19.32
N LEU A 46 -19.69 -3.31 18.09
CA LEU A 46 -19.49 -4.17 16.92
C LEU A 46 -18.00 -4.42 16.67
N PRO A 47 -17.52 -5.70 16.71
CA PRO A 47 -16.11 -5.98 16.58
C PRO A 47 -15.57 -5.61 15.19
N LEU A 48 -14.39 -5.00 15.19
CA LEU A 48 -13.52 -4.80 14.02
C LEU A 48 -12.17 -5.41 14.34
N ILE A 49 -11.87 -6.55 13.74
CA ILE A 49 -10.60 -7.25 13.96
C ILE A 49 -9.67 -7.03 12.78
N LEU A 50 -8.46 -6.56 13.05
CA LEU A 50 -7.37 -6.49 12.08
C LEU A 50 -6.43 -7.68 12.28
N VAL A 51 -6.43 -8.58 11.31
CA VAL A 51 -5.49 -9.71 11.28
C VAL A 51 -4.20 -9.28 10.60
N THR A 52 -3.09 -9.43 11.30
CA THR A 52 -1.78 -8.95 10.86
C THR A 52 -0.71 -10.03 10.90
N ASN A 53 0.32 -9.82 10.10
CA ASN A 53 1.54 -10.62 10.10
C ASN A 53 2.43 -10.37 11.32
N SER A 54 2.36 -9.18 11.94
CA SER A 54 3.09 -8.82 13.17
C SER A 54 2.37 -7.76 13.98
N ALA A 55 1.71 -8.18 15.05
CA ALA A 55 1.01 -7.27 15.96
C ALA A 55 1.97 -6.33 16.69
N ALA A 56 3.17 -6.80 17.03
CA ALA A 56 4.20 -5.98 17.67
C ALA A 56 4.67 -4.84 16.76
N GLU A 57 4.81 -5.12 15.45
CA GLU A 57 5.16 -4.12 14.44
C GLU A 57 4.05 -3.08 14.30
N ASP A 58 2.80 -3.51 14.16
CA ASP A 58 1.66 -2.59 14.00
C ASP A 58 1.44 -1.68 15.21
N ARG A 59 1.61 -2.23 16.43
CA ARG A 59 1.50 -1.46 17.67
C ARG A 59 2.58 -0.41 17.85
N LYS A 60 3.70 -0.53 17.15
CA LYS A 60 4.77 0.49 17.12
C LYS A 60 4.37 1.74 16.33
N TYR A 61 3.47 1.61 15.35
CA TYR A 61 3.05 2.67 14.44
C TYR A 61 1.61 3.14 14.69
N SER A 62 1.00 3.79 13.71
CA SER A 62 -0.32 4.42 13.87
C SER A 62 -1.46 3.44 14.19
N LEU A 63 -1.38 2.18 13.76
CA LEU A 63 -2.40 1.17 14.08
C LEU A 63 -2.50 0.88 15.57
N GLY A 64 -1.39 0.91 16.32
CA GLY A 64 -1.44 0.79 17.78
C GLY A 64 -2.17 1.94 18.47
N ILE A 65 -2.22 3.12 17.86
CA ILE A 65 -3.03 4.24 18.36
C ILE A 65 -4.52 3.97 18.13
N LEU A 66 -4.89 3.40 16.97
CA LEU A 66 -6.27 3.04 16.66
C LEU A 66 -6.79 1.94 17.58
N GLU A 67 -5.96 0.93 17.87
CA GLU A 67 -6.28 -0.14 18.84
C GLU A 67 -6.52 0.45 20.24
N LYS A 68 -5.66 1.34 20.73
CA LYS A 68 -5.84 2.02 22.04
C LYS A 68 -7.09 2.90 22.13
N LYS A 69 -7.56 3.41 21.00
CA LYS A 69 -8.83 4.15 20.89
C LYS A 69 -10.05 3.24 20.80
N GLY A 70 -9.87 1.92 20.80
CA GLY A 70 -10.97 0.95 20.67
C GLY A 70 -11.55 0.83 19.27
N LEU A 71 -10.91 1.41 18.23
CA LEU A 71 -11.43 1.37 16.86
C LEU A 71 -11.23 0.02 16.17
N CYS A 72 -10.26 -0.78 16.61
CA CYS A 72 -10.05 -2.14 16.15
C CYS A 72 -9.31 -2.96 17.21
N THR A 73 -9.34 -4.30 17.06
CA THR A 73 -8.51 -5.23 17.81
C THR A 73 -7.49 -5.84 16.88
N ILE A 74 -6.19 -5.69 17.20
CA ILE A 74 -5.10 -6.25 16.40
C ILE A 74 -4.82 -7.68 16.86
N VAL A 75 -4.93 -8.65 15.95
CA VAL A 75 -4.66 -10.06 16.20
C VAL A 75 -3.59 -10.56 15.25
N GLU A 76 -2.50 -11.11 15.77
CA GLU A 76 -1.44 -11.69 14.95
C GLU A 76 -1.87 -13.05 14.39
N GLU A 77 -1.61 -13.27 13.11
CA GLU A 77 -1.78 -14.58 12.50
C GLU A 77 -0.75 -15.58 13.04
N ARG A 78 -1.12 -16.85 13.15
CA ARG A 78 -0.19 -17.88 13.62
C ARG A 78 0.82 -18.24 12.54
N HIS A 79 2.09 -18.09 12.86
CA HIS A 79 3.21 -18.46 11.99
C HIS A 79 3.74 -19.84 12.37
N ILE A 80 3.36 -20.86 11.63
CA ILE A 80 3.86 -22.23 11.86
C ILE A 80 5.36 -22.33 11.57
N ASP A 81 5.81 -21.63 10.55
CA ASP A 81 7.21 -21.60 10.10
C ASP A 81 8.18 -21.00 11.11
N ARG A 82 7.69 -20.25 12.10
CA ARG A 82 8.51 -19.68 13.18
C ARG A 82 8.78 -20.66 14.34
N HIS A 83 8.13 -21.83 14.35
CA HIS A 83 8.25 -22.82 15.42
C HIS A 83 8.57 -24.20 14.85
N PHE A 84 9.75 -24.73 15.17
CA PHE A 84 10.27 -25.98 14.59
C PHE A 84 9.31 -27.18 14.75
N ILE A 85 8.84 -27.47 15.97
CA ILE A 85 7.95 -28.61 16.23
C ILE A 85 6.60 -28.49 15.50
N PRO A 86 5.84 -27.38 15.60
CA PRO A 86 4.64 -27.18 14.82
C PRO A 86 4.88 -27.24 13.31
N HIS A 87 6.04 -26.77 12.83
CA HIS A 87 6.40 -26.83 11.42
C HIS A 87 6.57 -28.28 10.93
N VAL A 88 7.26 -29.12 11.70
CA VAL A 88 7.46 -30.55 11.38
C VAL A 88 6.10 -31.29 11.38
N ILE A 89 5.29 -31.08 12.42
CA ILE A 89 3.95 -31.71 12.52
C ILE A 89 3.08 -31.28 11.34
N TYR A 90 3.08 -30.00 10.98
CA TYR A 90 2.36 -29.48 9.83
C TYR A 90 2.85 -30.09 8.51
N TYR A 91 4.16 -30.23 8.34
CA TYR A 91 4.74 -30.82 7.12
C TYR A 91 4.34 -32.29 6.96
N LEU A 92 4.39 -33.06 8.04
CA LEU A 92 3.94 -34.45 8.07
C LEU A 92 2.43 -34.55 7.79
N TRP A 93 1.62 -33.73 8.44
CA TRP A 93 0.18 -33.66 8.19
C TRP A 93 -0.14 -33.34 6.73
N ARG A 94 0.57 -32.39 6.14
CA ARG A 94 0.43 -32.03 4.73
C ARG A 94 0.80 -33.15 3.76
N LEU A 95 1.84 -33.93 4.08
CA LEU A 95 2.24 -35.10 3.28
C LEU A 95 1.15 -36.19 3.29
N VAL A 96 0.53 -36.43 4.45
CA VAL A 96 -0.48 -37.48 4.63
C VAL A 96 -1.84 -37.04 4.05
N THR A 97 -2.30 -35.83 4.36
CA THR A 97 -3.67 -35.40 4.03
C THR A 97 -3.77 -34.59 2.74
N ARG A 98 -2.66 -34.06 2.21
CA ARG A 98 -2.60 -33.07 1.12
C ARG A 98 -3.48 -31.85 1.36
N ASP A 99 -3.98 -31.65 2.59
CA ASP A 99 -4.89 -30.57 2.97
C ASP A 99 -4.14 -29.30 3.35
N LYS A 100 -3.96 -28.38 2.39
CA LYS A 100 -3.40 -27.05 2.63
C LYS A 100 -4.36 -26.12 3.40
N GLN A 101 -5.66 -26.43 3.45
CA GLN A 101 -6.65 -25.56 4.12
C GLN A 101 -6.59 -25.68 5.64
N SER A 102 -6.23 -26.86 6.19
CA SER A 102 -6.04 -27.02 7.64
C SER A 102 -5.00 -26.04 8.17
N PHE A 103 -3.95 -25.77 7.37
CA PHE A 103 -2.94 -24.78 7.68
C PHE A 103 -3.50 -23.36 7.79
N LEU A 104 -4.31 -22.93 6.84
CA LEU A 104 -4.87 -21.58 6.84
C LEU A 104 -5.93 -21.39 7.92
N ARG A 105 -6.69 -22.43 8.27
CA ARG A 105 -7.56 -22.42 9.45
C ARG A 105 -6.74 -22.22 10.73
N TYR A 106 -5.60 -22.86 10.81
CA TYR A 106 -4.68 -22.68 11.95
C TYR A 106 -4.11 -21.28 11.99
N ARG A 107 -3.75 -20.70 10.84
CA ARG A 107 -3.25 -19.33 10.69
C ARG A 107 -4.22 -18.30 11.28
N TYR A 108 -5.51 -18.45 11.01
CA TYR A 108 -6.57 -17.55 11.48
C TYR A 108 -7.25 -17.99 12.80
N LYS A 109 -6.74 -19.02 13.47
CA LYS A 109 -7.40 -19.61 14.65
C LYS A 109 -7.63 -18.58 15.77
N ASP A 110 -6.65 -17.74 16.06
CA ASP A 110 -6.75 -16.75 17.14
C ASP A 110 -7.67 -15.58 16.73
N ALA A 111 -7.62 -15.16 15.48
CA ALA A 111 -8.53 -14.17 14.95
C ALA A 111 -9.99 -14.64 15.02
N PHE A 112 -10.27 -15.88 14.66
CA PHE A 112 -11.61 -16.43 14.75
C PHE A 112 -12.06 -16.63 16.20
N LYS A 113 -11.16 -17.03 17.12
CA LYS A 113 -11.48 -17.13 18.54
C LYS A 113 -11.85 -15.75 19.11
N GLU A 114 -11.06 -14.73 18.81
CA GLU A 114 -11.34 -13.36 19.25
C GLU A 114 -12.66 -12.83 18.66
N PHE A 115 -12.88 -13.09 17.37
CA PHE A 115 -14.12 -12.75 16.68
C PHE A 115 -15.35 -13.41 17.34
N ASP A 116 -15.31 -14.73 17.59
CA ASP A 116 -16.41 -15.46 18.20
C ASP A 116 -16.70 -14.97 19.62
N ASN A 117 -15.65 -14.65 20.40
CA ASN A 117 -15.77 -14.08 21.74
C ASN A 117 -16.42 -12.68 21.70
N ALA A 118 -16.01 -11.83 20.78
CA ALA A 118 -16.53 -10.48 20.63
C ALA A 118 -17.98 -10.50 20.13
N VAL A 119 -18.30 -11.32 19.13
CA VAL A 119 -19.67 -11.50 18.61
C VAL A 119 -20.61 -12.13 19.65
N GLY A 120 -20.08 -13.00 20.53
CA GLY A 120 -20.87 -13.57 21.62
C GLY A 120 -21.29 -12.55 22.69
N LYS A 121 -20.54 -11.44 22.81
CA LYS A 121 -20.86 -10.31 23.72
C LYS A 121 -21.79 -9.29 23.06
N ALA A 122 -21.68 -9.08 21.73
CA ALA A 122 -22.55 -8.19 21.00
C ALA A 122 -23.91 -8.87 20.73
N ASN A 123 -25.01 -8.15 20.91
CA ASN A 123 -26.34 -8.64 20.56
C ASN A 123 -26.40 -8.93 19.05
N LYS A 124 -26.46 -10.22 18.68
CA LYS A 124 -26.58 -10.63 17.27
C LYS A 124 -27.87 -10.07 16.68
N ARG A 125 -27.79 -9.15 15.72
CA ARG A 125 -28.87 -8.96 14.77
C ARG A 125 -29.08 -10.29 14.03
N LYS A 126 -30.22 -10.91 14.24
CA LYS A 126 -30.55 -12.19 13.60
C LYS A 126 -30.54 -12.02 12.08
N GLY A 127 -29.63 -12.70 11.39
CA GLY A 127 -29.67 -12.87 9.94
C GLY A 127 -28.58 -12.18 9.11
N GLU A 128 -27.80 -11.24 9.66
CA GLU A 128 -26.72 -10.58 8.91
C GLU A 128 -25.44 -11.42 8.93
N LYS A 129 -24.86 -11.63 7.75
CA LYS A 129 -23.56 -12.29 7.62
C LYS A 129 -22.45 -11.35 8.07
N PRO A 130 -21.46 -11.83 8.83
CA PRO A 130 -20.29 -11.03 9.14
C PRO A 130 -19.50 -10.74 7.86
N LEU A 131 -18.68 -9.68 7.88
CA LEU A 131 -17.91 -9.20 6.75
C LEU A 131 -16.44 -9.54 6.89
N ALA A 132 -15.82 -10.10 5.84
CA ALA A 132 -14.39 -10.29 5.73
C ALA A 132 -13.84 -9.44 4.58
N ILE A 133 -12.93 -8.51 4.89
CA ILE A 133 -12.36 -7.57 3.94
C ILE A 133 -10.88 -7.88 3.74
N SER A 134 -10.51 -8.29 2.51
CA SER A 134 -9.12 -8.44 2.11
C SER A 134 -8.52 -7.09 1.75
N ILE A 135 -7.57 -6.59 2.56
CA ILE A 135 -6.98 -5.26 2.43
C ILE A 135 -5.54 -5.28 1.86
N GLY A 136 -5.13 -6.37 1.24
CA GLY A 136 -3.77 -6.58 0.78
C GLY A 136 -3.33 -5.76 -0.45
N GLY A 137 -4.19 -4.89 -0.99
CA GLY A 137 -3.86 -3.99 -2.10
C GLY A 137 -3.38 -4.72 -3.37
N ASP A 138 -2.08 -4.88 -3.54
CA ASP A 138 -1.46 -5.50 -4.72
C ASP A 138 -1.09 -6.99 -4.55
N ASN A 139 -1.59 -7.67 -3.54
CA ASN A 139 -1.27 -9.07 -3.26
C ASN A 139 -1.51 -9.97 -4.48
N TYR A 140 -2.58 -9.74 -5.23
CA TYR A 140 -2.90 -10.49 -6.46
C TYR A 140 -1.99 -10.18 -7.66
N CYS A 141 -1.11 -9.18 -7.56
CA CYS A 141 -0.05 -8.95 -8.54
C CYS A 141 1.11 -9.95 -8.41
N TYR A 142 1.23 -10.65 -7.28
CA TYR A 142 2.34 -11.57 -7.00
C TYR A 142 1.89 -13.02 -7.17
N LYS A 143 2.32 -13.66 -8.26
CA LYS A 143 1.94 -15.06 -8.59
C LYS A 143 2.21 -16.05 -7.46
N SER A 144 3.28 -15.83 -6.68
CA SER A 144 3.64 -16.69 -5.54
C SER A 144 2.63 -16.65 -4.40
N LEU A 145 1.91 -15.54 -4.24
CA LEU A 145 0.92 -15.35 -3.18
C LEU A 145 -0.48 -15.87 -3.57
N VAL A 146 -0.80 -15.94 -4.87
CA VAL A 146 -2.14 -16.30 -5.37
C VAL A 146 -2.68 -17.60 -4.75
N PRO A 147 -1.93 -18.71 -4.64
CA PRO A 147 -2.44 -19.92 -4.00
C PRO A 147 -2.90 -19.73 -2.56
N ASP A 148 -2.15 -18.95 -1.78
CA ASP A 148 -2.47 -18.68 -0.37
C ASP A 148 -3.65 -17.71 -0.24
N LEU A 149 -3.77 -16.72 -1.14
CA LEU A 149 -4.91 -15.80 -1.23
C LEU A 149 -6.20 -16.56 -1.49
N ILE A 150 -6.21 -17.44 -2.50
CA ILE A 150 -7.37 -18.31 -2.84
C ILE A 150 -7.76 -19.18 -1.64
N LEU A 151 -6.79 -19.74 -0.93
CA LEU A 151 -7.08 -20.61 0.21
C LEU A 151 -7.62 -19.80 1.40
N ALA A 152 -7.06 -18.62 1.67
CA ALA A 152 -7.54 -17.72 2.72
C ALA A 152 -8.98 -17.28 2.45
N HIS A 153 -9.28 -16.81 1.24
CA HIS A 153 -10.62 -16.42 0.83
C HIS A 153 -11.63 -17.55 1.04
N LYS A 154 -11.31 -18.80 0.63
CA LYS A 154 -12.15 -19.97 0.88
C LYS A 154 -12.42 -20.26 2.35
N VAL A 155 -11.47 -19.96 3.26
CA VAL A 155 -11.69 -20.15 4.69
C VAL A 155 -12.77 -19.22 5.22
N PHE A 156 -12.79 -17.95 4.79
CA PHE A 156 -13.81 -16.97 5.17
C PHE A 156 -15.18 -17.32 4.56
N ILE A 157 -15.25 -17.67 3.25
CA ILE A 157 -16.49 -18.12 2.60
C ILE A 157 -17.11 -19.31 3.36
N ARG A 158 -16.31 -20.35 3.67
CA ARG A 158 -16.79 -21.53 4.37
C ARG A 158 -17.26 -21.25 5.80
N ARG A 159 -16.80 -20.18 6.38
CA ARG A 159 -17.23 -19.73 7.71
C ARG A 159 -18.47 -18.82 7.66
N GLY A 160 -19.01 -18.60 6.46
CA GLY A 160 -20.25 -17.86 6.25
C GLY A 160 -20.09 -16.34 6.19
N PHE A 161 -18.86 -15.83 5.99
CA PHE A 161 -18.64 -14.41 5.79
C PHE A 161 -19.07 -13.98 4.38
N GLU A 162 -19.59 -12.78 4.26
CA GLU A 162 -19.57 -12.01 3.03
C GLU A 162 -18.16 -11.46 2.82
N THR A 163 -17.68 -11.47 1.58
CA THR A 163 -16.25 -11.21 1.31
C THR A 163 -16.06 -10.05 0.34
N ILE A 164 -15.16 -9.15 0.70
CA ILE A 164 -14.80 -7.98 -0.12
C ILE A 164 -13.30 -7.98 -0.40
N LEU A 165 -12.94 -7.72 -1.66
CA LEU A 165 -11.57 -7.41 -2.04
C LEU A 165 -11.43 -5.89 -2.15
N TRP A 166 -10.69 -5.29 -1.24
CA TRP A 166 -10.67 -3.85 -1.00
C TRP A 166 -9.40 -3.18 -1.56
N GLY A 167 -9.58 -2.23 -2.48
CA GLY A 167 -8.48 -1.43 -3.02
C GLY A 167 -7.44 -2.25 -3.79
N CYS A 168 -7.85 -3.21 -4.61
CA CYS A 168 -6.94 -4.13 -5.26
C CYS A 168 -6.36 -3.62 -6.58
N SER A 169 -5.14 -4.09 -6.91
CA SER A 169 -4.58 -4.09 -8.26
C SER A 169 -4.33 -5.52 -8.72
N ILE A 170 -4.63 -5.80 -9.98
CA ILE A 170 -4.48 -7.13 -10.61
C ILE A 170 -3.77 -6.95 -11.95
N GLU A 171 -2.70 -7.69 -12.17
CA GLU A 171 -2.03 -7.70 -13.47
C GLU A 171 -2.97 -8.33 -14.52
N PRO A 172 -3.33 -7.65 -15.64
CA PRO A 172 -4.27 -8.16 -16.63
C PRO A 172 -3.88 -9.55 -17.17
N LYS A 173 -2.57 -9.82 -17.29
CA LYS A 173 -2.05 -11.12 -17.73
C LYS A 173 -2.37 -12.25 -16.75
N SER A 174 -2.57 -11.97 -15.47
CA SER A 174 -2.89 -12.96 -14.45
C SER A 174 -4.32 -13.48 -14.57
N LEU A 175 -5.22 -12.73 -15.22
CA LEU A 175 -6.62 -13.17 -15.49
C LEU A 175 -6.72 -14.31 -16.51
N LYS A 176 -5.60 -14.77 -17.09
CA LYS A 176 -5.54 -16.02 -17.85
C LYS A 176 -5.57 -17.27 -16.96
N ASP A 177 -5.26 -17.13 -15.67
CA ASP A 177 -5.34 -18.23 -14.71
C ASP A 177 -6.79 -18.47 -14.27
N LYS A 178 -7.38 -19.57 -14.74
CA LYS A 178 -8.76 -19.96 -14.43
C LYS A 178 -9.02 -20.12 -12.93
N LYS A 179 -8.00 -20.51 -12.13
CA LYS A 179 -8.17 -20.67 -10.68
C LYS A 179 -8.29 -19.29 -10.01
N LEU A 180 -7.48 -18.34 -10.44
CA LEU A 180 -7.57 -16.95 -9.99
C LEU A 180 -8.91 -16.33 -10.36
N VAL A 181 -9.33 -16.44 -11.63
CA VAL A 181 -10.61 -15.89 -12.10
C VAL A 181 -11.78 -16.49 -11.31
N LYS A 182 -11.78 -17.81 -11.07
CA LYS A 182 -12.81 -18.46 -10.26
C LYS A 182 -12.84 -17.94 -8.82
N ASP A 183 -11.70 -17.67 -8.23
CA ASP A 183 -11.61 -17.13 -6.86
C ASP A 183 -12.10 -15.68 -6.81
N LEU A 184 -11.64 -14.83 -7.72
CA LEU A 184 -12.06 -13.43 -7.80
C LEU A 184 -13.59 -13.33 -8.04
N ALA A 185 -14.18 -14.18 -8.88
CA ALA A 185 -15.63 -14.20 -9.12
C ALA A 185 -16.45 -14.62 -7.88
N ALA A 186 -15.82 -15.24 -6.90
CA ALA A 186 -16.47 -15.64 -5.65
C ALA A 186 -16.53 -14.52 -4.59
N TYR A 187 -15.85 -13.39 -4.78
CA TYR A 187 -16.04 -12.22 -3.94
C TYR A 187 -17.44 -11.62 -4.15
N ASP A 188 -18.03 -11.13 -3.09
CA ASP A 188 -19.30 -10.42 -3.15
C ASP A 188 -19.12 -9.02 -3.76
N LEU A 189 -18.02 -8.34 -3.43
CA LEU A 189 -17.62 -7.07 -4.05
C LEU A 189 -16.11 -7.00 -4.28
N ILE A 190 -15.70 -6.34 -5.35
CA ILE A 190 -14.30 -6.05 -5.68
C ILE A 190 -14.15 -4.55 -5.91
N TYR A 191 -13.32 -3.90 -5.12
CA TYR A 191 -12.91 -2.51 -5.29
C TYR A 191 -11.57 -2.44 -6.02
N ALA A 192 -11.62 -2.12 -7.30
CA ALA A 192 -10.44 -1.89 -8.12
C ALA A 192 -9.96 -0.43 -7.92
N ARG A 193 -8.70 -0.25 -7.52
CA ARG A 193 -8.16 1.06 -7.16
C ARG A 193 -7.59 1.86 -8.32
N GLU A 194 -7.53 1.29 -9.51
CA GLU A 194 -7.08 1.96 -10.73
C GLU A 194 -7.77 1.36 -11.98
N SER A 195 -7.91 2.20 -13.03
CA SER A 195 -8.71 1.86 -14.21
C SER A 195 -8.21 0.64 -14.97
N ILE A 196 -6.89 0.38 -15.01
CA ILE A 196 -6.34 -0.77 -15.75
C ILE A 196 -6.83 -2.08 -15.14
N THR A 197 -6.90 -2.18 -13.80
CA THR A 197 -7.46 -3.35 -13.11
C THR A 197 -8.96 -3.46 -13.33
N TYR A 198 -9.69 -2.34 -13.19
CA TYR A 198 -11.14 -2.31 -13.40
C TYR A 198 -11.51 -2.76 -14.82
N ASP A 199 -10.90 -2.15 -15.84
CA ASP A 199 -11.14 -2.47 -17.24
C ASP A 199 -10.80 -3.93 -17.54
N ALA A 200 -9.67 -4.44 -17.01
CA ALA A 200 -9.26 -5.83 -17.21
C ALA A 200 -10.24 -6.83 -16.59
N LEU A 201 -10.85 -6.52 -15.45
CA LEU A 201 -11.90 -7.37 -14.84
C LEU A 201 -13.18 -7.33 -15.68
N VAL A 202 -13.59 -6.15 -16.18
CA VAL A 202 -14.73 -6.02 -17.09
C VAL A 202 -14.51 -6.84 -18.38
N ASP A 203 -13.33 -6.71 -19.00
CA ASP A 203 -12.95 -7.44 -20.22
C ASP A 203 -12.88 -8.95 -19.99
N ALA A 204 -12.56 -9.38 -18.77
CA ALA A 204 -12.58 -10.78 -18.37
C ALA A 204 -13.99 -11.33 -18.07
N GLY A 205 -15.04 -10.51 -18.22
CA GLY A 205 -16.43 -10.91 -18.07
C GLY A 205 -16.97 -10.92 -16.64
N PHE A 206 -16.35 -10.19 -15.72
CA PHE A 206 -16.86 -10.07 -14.36
C PHE A 206 -18.15 -9.24 -14.32
N ASN A 207 -19.07 -9.61 -13.41
CA ASN A 207 -20.32 -8.86 -13.22
C ASN A 207 -20.02 -7.44 -12.71
N LYS A 208 -20.43 -6.43 -13.48
CA LYS A 208 -20.21 -5.00 -13.16
C LYS A 208 -20.88 -4.57 -11.85
N ASP A 209 -21.98 -5.20 -11.44
CA ASP A 209 -22.66 -4.90 -10.17
C ASP A 209 -21.79 -5.27 -8.95
N LYS A 210 -20.80 -6.14 -9.14
CA LYS A 210 -19.83 -6.52 -8.12
C LYS A 210 -18.49 -5.79 -8.22
N LEU A 211 -18.31 -4.94 -9.23
CA LEU A 211 -17.07 -4.19 -9.46
C LEU A 211 -17.27 -2.72 -9.15
N ILE A 212 -16.43 -2.20 -8.30
CA ILE A 212 -16.41 -0.78 -7.95
C ILE A 212 -15.04 -0.21 -8.32
N PHE A 213 -15.03 0.89 -9.06
CA PHE A 213 -13.82 1.66 -9.31
C PHE A 213 -13.72 2.77 -8.27
N GLU A 214 -12.73 2.70 -7.41
CA GLU A 214 -12.51 3.70 -6.37
C GLU A 214 -11.01 3.83 -6.07
N LYS A 215 -10.55 5.06 -5.79
CA LYS A 215 -9.15 5.33 -5.50
C LYS A 215 -8.63 4.46 -4.35
N ASP A 216 -7.33 4.20 -4.37
CA ASP A 216 -6.64 3.50 -3.28
C ASP A 216 -6.98 4.12 -1.91
N PRO A 217 -7.35 3.32 -0.89
CA PRO A 217 -7.67 3.85 0.44
C PRO A 217 -6.60 4.76 1.02
N ALA A 218 -5.31 4.54 0.70
CA ALA A 218 -4.21 5.36 1.18
C ALA A 218 -4.26 6.84 0.73
N PHE A 219 -5.09 7.18 -0.28
CA PHE A 219 -5.35 8.60 -0.61
C PHE A 219 -6.02 9.35 0.55
N MET A 220 -6.81 8.66 1.36
CA MET A 220 -7.51 9.22 2.52
C MET A 220 -6.63 9.33 3.77
N LEU A 221 -5.36 8.87 3.73
CA LEU A 221 -4.48 8.94 4.90
C LEU A 221 -4.33 10.37 5.38
N ASP A 222 -4.45 10.59 6.69
CA ASP A 222 -4.23 11.90 7.31
C ASP A 222 -2.79 12.40 7.11
N THR A 223 -2.65 13.70 7.00
CA THR A 223 -1.36 14.37 6.89
C THR A 223 -0.96 14.92 8.27
N ALA A 224 -0.02 14.27 8.94
CA ALA A 224 0.43 14.76 10.25
C ALA A 224 1.20 16.08 10.12
N LYS A 225 1.03 16.97 11.11
CA LYS A 225 1.87 18.16 11.24
C LYS A 225 3.29 17.73 11.62
N VAL A 226 4.28 18.15 10.83
CA VAL A 226 5.70 17.86 11.05
C VAL A 226 6.52 19.15 10.96
N PRO A 227 7.71 19.23 11.59
CA PRO A 227 8.61 20.37 11.42
C PRO A 227 9.15 20.46 9.99
N GLY A 228 9.80 21.58 9.67
CA GLY A 228 10.56 21.73 8.42
C GLY A 228 11.75 20.77 8.37
N ILE A 229 12.15 20.37 7.18
CA ILE A 229 13.33 19.54 6.96
C ILE A 229 14.55 20.49 7.00
N ASN A 230 15.54 20.22 7.87
CA ASN A 230 16.71 21.09 8.08
C ASN A 230 16.33 22.56 8.35
N GLY A 231 15.23 22.83 9.03
CA GLY A 231 14.75 24.19 9.25
C GLY A 231 14.26 24.93 8.00
N SER A 232 14.17 24.23 6.84
CA SER A 232 13.70 24.83 5.60
C SER A 232 12.19 25.07 5.61
N LEU A 233 11.78 26.10 4.85
CA LEU A 233 10.36 26.35 4.59
C LEU A 233 9.75 25.25 3.72
N PRO A 234 8.43 25.01 3.80
CA PRO A 234 7.74 24.15 2.87
C PRO A 234 8.03 24.57 1.40
N GLY A 235 8.17 23.58 0.51
CA GLY A 235 8.46 23.84 -0.90
C GLY A 235 9.96 24.03 -1.24
N ASN A 236 10.84 24.07 -0.26
CA ASN A 236 12.30 24.17 -0.51
C ASN A 236 13.04 22.82 -0.35
N THR A 237 12.35 21.71 -0.63
CA THR A 237 12.94 20.38 -0.49
C THR A 237 12.41 19.45 -1.58
N VAL A 238 13.30 18.68 -2.20
CA VAL A 238 12.94 17.56 -3.08
C VAL A 238 12.97 16.28 -2.26
N GLY A 239 11.84 15.55 -2.25
CA GLY A 239 11.72 14.26 -1.57
C GLY A 239 12.12 13.10 -2.48
N ILE A 240 12.84 12.14 -1.94
CA ILE A 240 13.32 10.96 -2.67
C ILE A 240 13.02 9.69 -1.88
N ASN A 241 12.33 8.75 -2.51
CA ASN A 241 12.20 7.37 -2.03
C ASN A 241 12.82 6.43 -3.06
N LEU A 242 13.72 5.56 -2.62
CA LEU A 242 14.36 4.50 -3.41
C LEU A 242 14.16 3.16 -2.70
N SER A 243 13.99 2.10 -3.49
CA SER A 243 13.65 0.77 -2.99
C SER A 243 14.59 -0.30 -3.56
N PRO A 244 15.05 -1.27 -2.75
CA PRO A 244 15.78 -2.44 -3.26
C PRO A 244 15.00 -3.20 -4.33
N MET A 245 13.67 -3.17 -4.27
CA MET A 245 12.82 -3.86 -5.25
C MET A 245 12.99 -3.31 -6.67
N VAL A 246 13.10 -1.99 -6.85
CA VAL A 246 13.31 -1.42 -8.19
C VAL A 246 14.73 -1.69 -8.68
N GLN A 247 15.73 -1.68 -7.80
CA GLN A 247 17.10 -2.06 -8.15
C GLN A 247 17.17 -3.52 -8.63
N ASN A 248 16.48 -4.44 -7.95
CA ASN A 248 16.43 -5.86 -8.35
C ASN A 248 15.71 -6.11 -9.67
N LEU A 249 14.97 -5.14 -10.19
CA LEU A 249 14.21 -5.24 -11.45
C LEU A 249 14.84 -4.44 -12.61
N GLU A 250 15.95 -3.75 -12.37
CA GLU A 250 16.70 -3.07 -13.42
C GLU A 250 17.33 -4.07 -14.40
N LYS A 251 17.46 -3.66 -15.66
CA LYS A 251 18.12 -4.49 -16.69
C LYS A 251 19.60 -4.19 -16.81
N THR A 252 19.98 -2.94 -16.60
CA THR A 252 21.37 -2.48 -16.60
C THR A 252 21.82 -2.34 -15.15
N PRO A 253 22.73 -3.18 -14.66
CA PRO A 253 23.16 -3.16 -13.26
C PRO A 253 23.65 -1.77 -12.83
N GLY A 254 23.14 -1.29 -11.69
CA GLY A 254 23.52 -0.01 -11.09
C GLY A 254 22.88 1.23 -11.73
N ILE A 255 22.11 1.07 -12.82
CA ILE A 255 21.53 2.21 -13.56
C ILE A 255 20.56 3.02 -12.68
N THR A 256 19.83 2.35 -11.80
CA THR A 256 18.89 3.02 -10.88
C THR A 256 19.65 3.90 -9.92
N MET A 257 20.65 3.38 -9.21
CA MET A 257 21.46 4.14 -8.27
C MET A 257 22.13 5.34 -8.94
N LYS A 258 22.68 5.13 -10.15
CA LYS A 258 23.32 6.19 -10.93
C LYS A 258 22.36 7.31 -11.30
N ASN A 259 21.13 6.97 -11.72
CA ASN A 259 20.08 7.96 -12.01
C ASN A 259 19.72 8.80 -10.77
N TYR A 260 19.54 8.15 -9.61
CA TYR A 260 19.23 8.88 -8.39
C TYR A 260 20.38 9.78 -7.94
N SER A 261 21.63 9.30 -8.01
CA SER A 261 22.80 10.11 -7.68
C SER A 261 22.95 11.32 -8.61
N ASN A 262 22.85 11.12 -9.93
CA ASN A 262 22.91 12.21 -10.91
C ASN A 262 21.76 13.22 -10.71
N PHE A 263 20.58 12.75 -10.36
CA PHE A 263 19.43 13.63 -10.05
C PHE A 263 19.69 14.46 -8.81
N ILE A 264 20.21 13.88 -7.73
CA ILE A 264 20.59 14.60 -6.52
C ILE A 264 21.63 15.66 -6.86
N GLU A 265 22.69 15.31 -7.59
CA GLU A 265 23.72 16.26 -8.02
C GLU A 265 23.14 17.40 -8.85
N PHE A 266 22.22 17.09 -9.78
CA PHE A 266 21.56 18.09 -10.61
C PHE A 266 20.83 19.12 -9.75
N ILE A 267 20.00 18.68 -8.78
CA ILE A 267 19.26 19.56 -7.88
C ILE A 267 20.22 20.39 -7.04
N LEU A 268 21.27 19.79 -6.45
CA LEU A 268 22.24 20.47 -5.61
C LEU A 268 23.05 21.54 -6.35
N ARG A 269 23.36 21.32 -7.64
CA ARG A 269 24.12 22.26 -8.47
C ARG A 269 23.27 23.40 -9.04
N ASN A 270 22.02 23.13 -9.38
CA ASN A 270 21.19 24.06 -10.15
C ASN A 270 20.12 24.77 -9.31
N THR A 271 19.96 24.38 -8.04
CA THR A 271 18.96 24.98 -7.14
C THR A 271 19.54 25.20 -5.73
N HIS A 272 18.79 25.90 -4.88
CA HIS A 272 19.07 26.01 -3.44
C HIS A 272 18.26 25.04 -2.58
N GLN A 273 17.58 24.04 -3.21
CA GLN A 273 16.71 23.10 -2.52
C GLN A 273 17.50 22.07 -1.72
N ASN A 274 16.93 21.62 -0.61
CA ASN A 274 17.40 20.48 0.14
C ASN A 274 16.90 19.16 -0.49
N ILE A 275 17.53 18.06 -0.13
CA ILE A 275 17.11 16.72 -0.48
C ILE A 275 16.69 15.97 0.78
N ALA A 276 15.50 15.41 0.80
CA ALA A 276 15.03 14.49 1.84
C ALA A 276 14.98 13.07 1.32
N LEU A 277 15.78 12.19 1.89
CA LEU A 277 15.73 10.75 1.62
C LEU A 277 14.72 10.10 2.55
N ILE A 278 13.63 9.56 2.01
CA ILE A 278 12.44 9.16 2.75
C ILE A 278 12.21 7.64 2.61
N PRO A 279 12.55 6.83 3.64
CA PRO A 279 12.25 5.40 3.63
C PRO A 279 10.74 5.17 3.78
N HIS A 280 10.22 4.14 3.10
CA HIS A 280 8.80 3.80 3.15
C HIS A 280 8.55 2.32 3.46
N VAL A 281 9.56 1.47 3.33
CA VAL A 281 9.57 0.07 3.77
C VAL A 281 10.84 -0.19 4.55
N VAL A 282 10.71 -0.79 5.73
CA VAL A 282 11.84 -1.04 6.66
C VAL A 282 11.98 -2.52 7.04
N TRP A 283 11.39 -3.42 6.28
CA TRP A 283 11.55 -4.86 6.49
C TRP A 283 12.95 -5.35 6.17
N LYS A 284 13.50 -6.24 6.99
CA LYS A 284 14.88 -6.74 6.91
C LYS A 284 15.36 -7.10 5.49
N ASN A 285 14.50 -7.73 4.69
CA ASN A 285 14.83 -8.21 3.35
C ASN A 285 14.43 -7.22 2.21
N ASN A 286 13.81 -6.10 2.56
CA ASN A 286 13.32 -5.12 1.59
C ASN A 286 13.34 -3.71 2.20
N ASP A 287 14.49 -3.30 2.72
CA ASP A 287 14.69 -2.11 3.53
C ASP A 287 15.17 -0.93 2.65
N ASP A 288 14.31 0.07 2.48
CA ASP A 288 14.61 1.27 1.69
C ASP A 288 15.77 2.08 2.28
N ARG A 289 16.03 1.95 3.59
CA ARG A 289 17.14 2.66 4.24
C ARG A 289 18.50 2.24 3.69
N LYS A 290 18.65 1.03 3.17
CA LYS A 290 19.92 0.55 2.61
C LYS A 290 20.36 1.39 1.40
N PRO A 291 19.62 1.39 0.27
CA PRO A 291 20.02 2.18 -0.89
C PRO A 291 19.93 3.69 -0.64
N LEU A 292 19.03 4.15 0.24
CA LEU A 292 18.98 5.57 0.61
C LEU A 292 20.20 6.00 1.41
N ASN A 293 20.73 5.15 2.28
CA ASN A 293 21.96 5.43 3.02
C ASN A 293 23.18 5.50 2.10
N GLU A 294 23.23 4.66 1.05
CA GLU A 294 24.30 4.77 0.03
C GLU A 294 24.26 6.14 -0.65
N LEU A 295 23.10 6.63 -1.04
CA LEU A 295 22.94 7.99 -1.59
C LEU A 295 23.31 9.07 -0.56
N TYR A 296 22.91 8.89 0.70
CA TYR A 296 23.26 9.82 1.77
C TYR A 296 24.77 9.93 1.95
N GLU A 297 25.48 8.80 2.04
CA GLU A 297 26.95 8.80 2.21
C GLU A 297 27.68 9.51 1.07
N ILE A 298 27.19 9.40 -0.18
CA ILE A 298 27.77 10.08 -1.34
C ILE A 298 27.58 11.60 -1.24
N HIS A 299 26.43 12.10 -0.76
CA HIS A 299 26.03 13.50 -0.90
C HIS A 299 25.96 14.29 0.40
N LYS A 300 26.11 13.67 1.59
CA LYS A 300 25.97 14.31 2.91
C LYS A 300 26.87 15.53 3.13
N TYR A 301 28.04 15.56 2.50
CA TYR A 301 29.04 16.64 2.64
C TYR A 301 28.55 18.00 2.13
N THR A 302 27.47 18.02 1.36
CA THR A 302 26.86 19.26 0.89
C THR A 302 26.10 20.01 2.00
N GLY A 303 25.79 19.36 3.12
CA GLY A 303 24.96 19.87 4.21
C GLY A 303 23.47 20.01 3.85
N ARG A 304 23.09 19.69 2.60
CA ARG A 304 21.72 19.85 2.09
C ARG A 304 20.97 18.52 1.86
N VAL A 305 21.57 17.39 2.17
CA VAL A 305 20.95 16.06 2.06
C VAL A 305 20.66 15.53 3.46
N VAL A 306 19.41 15.14 3.70
CA VAL A 306 18.94 14.61 4.99
C VAL A 306 18.31 13.25 4.79
N MET A 307 18.68 12.28 5.62
CA MET A 307 18.02 10.98 5.73
C MET A 307 16.98 11.04 6.83
N LEU A 308 15.70 10.86 6.48
CA LEU A 308 14.64 10.81 7.50
C LEU A 308 14.68 9.48 8.25
N ALA A 309 14.41 9.55 9.56
CA ALA A 309 14.21 8.37 10.38
C ALA A 309 12.91 7.63 9.99
N ASP A 310 12.84 6.35 10.34
CA ASP A 310 11.64 5.56 10.29
C ASP A 310 10.54 6.11 11.22
N MET A 311 9.33 6.28 10.71
CA MET A 311 8.20 6.86 11.44
C MET A 311 6.86 6.44 10.83
N PRO A 312 5.72 6.61 11.55
CA PRO A 312 4.39 6.27 11.04
C PRO A 312 4.06 6.92 9.69
N ALA A 313 3.25 6.22 8.88
CA ALA A 313 2.86 6.63 7.52
C ALA A 313 2.31 8.07 7.45
N GLU A 314 1.50 8.50 8.43
CA GLU A 314 0.94 9.85 8.52
C GLU A 314 2.02 10.94 8.66
N LYS A 315 3.11 10.64 9.41
CA LYS A 315 4.25 11.56 9.55
C LYS A 315 5.10 11.58 8.29
N LEU A 316 5.34 10.41 7.66
CA LEU A 316 6.02 10.36 6.35
C LEU A 316 5.25 11.17 5.31
N LYS A 317 3.92 11.02 5.24
CA LYS A 317 3.06 11.86 4.39
C LYS A 317 3.20 13.34 4.76
N GLY A 318 3.30 13.68 6.04
CA GLY A 318 3.53 15.05 6.51
C GLY A 318 4.82 15.66 5.96
N TYR A 319 5.92 14.91 5.90
CA TYR A 319 7.16 15.37 5.28
C TYR A 319 7.08 15.43 3.76
N ILE A 320 6.48 14.42 3.12
CA ILE A 320 6.26 14.39 1.67
C ILE A 320 5.43 15.59 1.22
N SER A 321 4.37 15.95 1.97
CA SER A 321 3.48 17.08 1.64
C SER A 321 4.18 18.46 1.65
N LYS A 322 5.37 18.56 2.25
CA LYS A 322 6.18 19.78 2.27
C LYS A 322 7.21 19.85 1.15
N CYS A 323 7.34 18.80 0.36
CA CYS A 323 8.27 18.78 -0.76
C CYS A 323 7.75 19.63 -1.93
N SER A 324 8.65 20.25 -2.67
CA SER A 324 8.36 20.91 -3.96
C SER A 324 8.22 19.93 -5.09
N PHE A 325 8.90 18.78 -4.97
CA PHE A 325 8.90 17.69 -5.94
C PHE A 325 9.18 16.38 -5.22
N PHE A 326 8.65 15.26 -5.74
CA PHE A 326 8.89 13.95 -5.16
C PHE A 326 9.28 12.92 -6.23
N VAL A 327 10.33 12.14 -5.96
CA VAL A 327 10.70 10.96 -6.76
C VAL A 327 10.45 9.72 -5.93
N GLY A 328 9.51 8.87 -6.36
CA GLY A 328 9.10 7.71 -5.57
C GLY A 328 9.25 6.38 -6.30
N ALA A 329 9.77 5.37 -5.59
CA ALA A 329 9.83 3.97 -6.03
C ALA A 329 8.75 3.08 -5.38
N ARG A 330 8.17 3.52 -4.27
CA ARG A 330 7.07 2.84 -3.58
C ARG A 330 5.73 3.48 -3.94
N THR A 331 4.76 2.68 -4.36
CA THR A 331 3.44 3.17 -4.77
C THR A 331 2.79 4.06 -3.71
N HIS A 332 2.85 3.66 -2.42
CA HIS A 332 2.18 4.43 -1.38
C HIS A 332 2.95 5.69 -0.97
N SER A 333 4.27 5.76 -1.17
CA SER A 333 4.99 7.03 -1.05
C SER A 333 4.57 8.02 -2.15
N THR A 334 4.33 7.52 -3.37
CA THR A 334 3.83 8.35 -4.47
C THR A 334 2.36 8.75 -4.27
N ILE A 335 1.52 7.87 -3.69
CA ILE A 335 0.14 8.23 -3.29
C ILE A 335 0.15 9.33 -2.23
N ALA A 336 1.05 9.27 -1.24
CA ALA A 336 1.21 10.32 -0.24
C ALA A 336 1.55 11.67 -0.90
N ALA A 337 2.42 11.67 -1.91
CA ALA A 337 2.76 12.87 -2.69
C ALA A 337 1.57 13.36 -3.53
N TYR A 338 0.92 12.49 -4.29
CA TYR A 338 -0.25 12.82 -5.11
C TYR A 338 -1.40 13.39 -4.29
N SER A 339 -1.74 12.75 -3.17
CA SER A 339 -2.82 13.19 -2.27
C SER A 339 -2.49 14.50 -1.52
N SER A 340 -1.25 14.96 -1.61
CA SER A 340 -0.76 16.24 -1.07
C SER A 340 -0.46 17.26 -2.16
N ASN A 341 -0.88 17.00 -3.42
CA ASN A 341 -0.63 17.84 -4.59
C ASN A 341 0.87 18.14 -4.86
N VAL A 342 1.76 17.23 -4.47
CA VAL A 342 3.19 17.34 -4.75
C VAL A 342 3.49 16.79 -6.14
N PRO A 343 4.11 17.55 -7.04
CA PRO A 343 4.58 17.07 -8.33
C PRO A 343 5.46 15.84 -8.17
N THR A 344 5.15 14.76 -8.90
CA THR A 344 5.75 13.45 -8.60
C THR A 344 6.20 12.72 -9.85
N LEU A 345 7.43 12.21 -9.82
CA LEU A 345 7.99 11.26 -10.78
C LEU A 345 8.09 9.89 -10.14
N VAL A 346 7.61 8.85 -10.83
CA VAL A 346 7.60 7.47 -10.32
C VAL A 346 8.61 6.61 -11.04
N ILE A 347 9.45 5.90 -10.29
CA ILE A 347 10.21 4.76 -10.83
C ILE A 347 9.34 3.52 -10.65
N GLY A 348 8.59 3.19 -11.71
CA GLY A 348 7.57 2.15 -11.68
C GLY A 348 8.07 0.80 -12.21
N TYR A 349 7.47 -0.28 -11.73
CA TYR A 349 7.78 -1.64 -12.20
C TYR A 349 6.53 -2.49 -12.53
N SER A 350 5.34 -2.01 -12.22
CA SER A 350 4.10 -2.77 -12.35
C SER A 350 2.94 -1.93 -12.88
N VAL A 351 1.80 -2.58 -13.13
CA VAL A 351 0.56 -1.96 -13.64
C VAL A 351 0.02 -0.87 -12.71
N LYS A 352 0.13 -1.04 -11.39
CA LYS A 352 -0.44 -0.14 -10.39
C LYS A 352 0.07 1.31 -10.51
N SER A 353 1.37 1.52 -10.67
CA SER A 353 1.92 2.87 -10.83
C SER A 353 1.47 3.54 -12.13
N LYS A 354 1.32 2.76 -13.20
CA LYS A 354 0.80 3.26 -14.48
C LYS A 354 -0.69 3.59 -14.41
N GLY A 355 -1.48 2.71 -13.79
CA GLY A 355 -2.91 2.89 -13.62
C GLY A 355 -3.22 4.15 -12.83
N ILE A 356 -2.64 4.28 -11.64
CA ILE A 356 -2.84 5.47 -10.78
C ILE A 356 -2.43 6.76 -11.51
N ALA A 357 -1.28 6.80 -12.18
CA ALA A 357 -0.85 7.98 -12.92
C ALA A 357 -1.76 8.28 -14.11
N LYS A 358 -2.22 7.25 -14.86
CA LYS A 358 -3.20 7.40 -15.94
C LYS A 358 -4.50 8.03 -15.43
N ASP A 359 -5.00 7.56 -14.29
CA ASP A 359 -6.28 8.01 -13.73
C ASP A 359 -6.19 9.45 -13.18
N LEU A 360 -5.02 9.86 -12.67
CA LEU A 360 -4.81 11.21 -12.15
C LEU A 360 -4.51 12.24 -13.24
N PHE A 361 -3.74 11.85 -14.27
CA PHE A 361 -3.16 12.80 -15.26
C PHE A 361 -3.58 12.52 -16.70
N GLY A 362 -4.47 11.55 -16.94
CA GLY A 362 -4.86 11.12 -18.29
C GLY A 362 -3.80 10.30 -19.02
N THR A 363 -2.55 10.31 -18.57
CA THR A 363 -1.43 9.55 -19.11
C THR A 363 -0.43 9.16 -18.01
N TYR A 364 0.21 8.03 -18.16
CA TYR A 364 1.32 7.64 -17.29
C TYR A 364 2.70 7.94 -17.89
N LYS A 365 2.79 8.17 -19.22
CA LYS A 365 4.06 8.20 -19.97
C LYS A 365 5.03 9.29 -19.50
N GLU A 366 4.50 10.41 -19.02
CA GLU A 366 5.29 11.55 -18.55
C GLU A 366 5.69 11.41 -17.07
N TYR A 367 4.90 10.68 -16.29
CA TYR A 367 4.99 10.63 -14.83
C TYR A 367 5.59 9.33 -14.28
N VAL A 368 5.71 8.28 -15.13
CA VAL A 368 6.23 6.97 -14.72
C VAL A 368 7.36 6.54 -15.63
N LEU A 369 8.56 6.39 -15.08
CA LEU A 369 9.70 5.75 -15.71
C LEU A 369 9.73 4.26 -15.34
N PRO A 370 9.48 3.35 -16.31
CA PRO A 370 9.61 1.92 -16.03
C PRO A 370 11.07 1.54 -15.79
N VAL A 371 11.38 1.02 -14.58
CA VAL A 371 12.77 0.64 -14.24
C VAL A 371 13.39 -0.32 -15.24
N GLN A 372 12.61 -1.25 -15.79
CA GLN A 372 13.07 -2.20 -16.80
C GLN A 372 13.46 -1.54 -18.15
N LYS A 373 13.16 -0.24 -18.33
CA LYS A 373 13.46 0.54 -19.53
C LYS A 373 14.47 1.67 -19.28
N LEU A 374 15.00 1.78 -18.06
CA LEU A 374 16.07 2.72 -17.77
C LEU A 374 17.33 2.32 -18.57
N ALA A 375 17.77 3.18 -19.46
CA ALA A 375 18.98 2.98 -20.30
C ALA A 375 19.94 4.17 -20.21
N SER A 376 19.44 5.37 -19.91
CA SER A 376 20.23 6.58 -19.69
C SER A 376 20.47 6.81 -18.21
N GLU A 377 21.67 7.23 -17.84
CA GLU A 377 22.03 7.61 -16.47
C GLU A 377 21.37 8.92 -16.01
N ASN A 378 20.80 9.70 -16.93
CA ASN A 378 20.15 10.99 -16.68
C ASN A 378 18.63 10.97 -16.91
N ALA A 379 18.03 9.77 -17.06
CA ALA A 379 16.59 9.66 -17.34
C ALA A 379 15.70 10.35 -16.29
N LEU A 380 16.10 10.35 -15.00
CA LEU A 380 15.40 11.06 -13.94
C LEU A 380 15.50 12.58 -14.12
N VAL A 381 16.70 13.09 -14.43
CA VAL A 381 16.91 14.52 -14.69
C VAL A 381 16.05 14.99 -15.86
N ASP A 382 16.09 14.25 -16.96
CA ASP A 382 15.32 14.57 -18.17
C ASP A 382 13.80 14.58 -17.90
N ALA A 383 13.32 13.61 -17.12
CA ALA A 383 11.91 13.52 -16.76
C ALA A 383 11.50 14.65 -15.83
N TYR A 384 12.31 14.97 -14.82
CA TYR A 384 12.11 16.12 -13.93
C TYR A 384 11.99 17.42 -14.71
N MET A 385 12.94 17.70 -15.61
CA MET A 385 12.95 18.92 -16.42
C MET A 385 11.69 19.04 -17.28
N ARG A 386 11.21 17.93 -17.86
CA ARG A 386 9.95 17.92 -18.63
C ARG A 386 8.74 18.26 -17.78
N ILE A 387 8.62 17.65 -16.58
CA ILE A 387 7.50 17.89 -15.67
C ILE A 387 7.51 19.35 -15.18
N MET A 388 8.67 19.87 -14.78
CA MET A 388 8.79 21.25 -14.29
C MET A 388 8.49 22.28 -15.38
N LYS A 389 8.94 22.04 -16.63
CA LYS A 389 8.62 22.90 -17.77
C LYS A 389 7.11 22.95 -18.02
N LYS A 390 6.44 21.79 -17.98
CA LYS A 390 4.98 21.71 -18.18
C LYS A 390 4.22 22.50 -17.11
N GLN A 391 4.61 22.35 -15.84
CA GLN A 391 3.98 23.09 -14.73
C GLN A 391 4.15 24.59 -14.85
N ASN A 392 5.33 25.07 -15.24
CA ASN A 392 5.57 26.51 -15.45
C ASN A 392 4.69 27.04 -16.59
N THR A 393 4.58 26.30 -17.70
CA THR A 393 3.71 26.69 -18.82
C THR A 393 2.23 26.74 -18.41
N GLU A 394 1.77 25.76 -17.61
CA GLU A 394 0.39 25.73 -17.11
C GLU A 394 0.11 26.88 -16.13
N ALA A 395 1.05 27.21 -15.26
CA ALA A 395 0.96 28.33 -14.33
C ALA A 395 0.93 29.68 -15.05
N GLU A 396 1.77 29.88 -16.07
CA GLU A 396 1.77 31.07 -16.91
C GLU A 396 0.45 31.23 -17.68
N ALA A 397 -0.12 30.13 -18.22
CA ALA A 397 -1.41 30.13 -18.90
C ALA A 397 -2.57 30.50 -17.98
N GLN A 398 -2.52 30.08 -16.70
CA GLN A 398 -3.55 30.41 -15.70
C GLN A 398 -3.37 31.84 -15.10
N GLY A 399 -2.14 32.33 -14.99
CA GLY A 399 -1.83 33.67 -14.49
C GLY A 399 -2.03 34.79 -15.51
N GLY A 400 -2.17 34.46 -16.81
CA GLY A 400 -2.43 35.41 -17.90
C GLY A 400 -3.91 35.77 -18.11
N ILE A 401 -4.82 35.35 -17.24
CA ILE A 401 -6.28 35.59 -17.29
C ILE A 401 -6.71 36.53 -16.12
N GLN A 402 -5.84 37.42 -15.67
CA GLN A 402 -6.22 38.47 -14.72
C GLN A 402 -6.20 39.83 -15.41
#